data_ae4cb8a0c25f9a7e3db9307afd095e79
#
_entry.id   ae4cb8a0c25f9a7e3db9307afd095e79
#
_cell.length_a   1.000
_cell.length_b   1.000
_cell.length_c   1.000
_cell.angle_alpha   90.00
_cell.angle_beta   90.00
_cell.angle_gamma   90.00
#
_symmetry.space_group_name_H-M   'P 1'
#
loop_
_entity.id
_entity.type
_entity.pdbx_description
1 polymer ?
#
loop_
_entity_poly.entity_id
_entity_poly.type
_entity_poly.pdbx_seq_one_letter_code
_entity_poly.pdbx_strand_id
1 'polypeptide(L)'
;RQHLELNGFYPILIDGRDPAAFIWGIFEAESRLQACSEQVSAGHMRYPVKLPYLIAETVKGYGFYGAGSNAAHGTPLPAIPRFDEVSRRHFNESIARLFVPEIEIHGARDVLATHRADDRPAEKDHPLSCRDVKLQTVPEPVWLQTAVSESPMVAIDRQFVALVKANPALRIRLGNPDELRSNQMNQSLDLLKHRTLTPEPGLAESLHGSVITALNEEAVVSAALGNKGGMNLVVSYEAFAMKMIGALRQEIIFARHQKSLGRPARWLSVPVIATSHLWENGKNEQSHQDPAFGEVLMGEMSDTARVVYPPDCNSAVACLNECFRTQGQFWAMTVPKAKLPAVFDGRQAVQLLRDGAIALGEAGDVQLIAVGAYQLRVCLEVAEALAQRGLSSGVVCLLEPGRFRSPRDP
;
A
#
# COMPACT_ATOMS: atom_id res chain seq x y z
N ARG A 1 3.52 -25.70 12.29
CA ARG A 1 4.33 -26.50 11.39
C ARG A 1 3.47 -27.21 10.35
N GLN A 2 2.61 -28.14 10.73
CA GLN A 2 1.77 -28.94 9.79
C GLN A 2 0.94 -28.06 8.84
N HIS A 3 0.36 -26.96 9.32
CA HIS A 3 -0.39 -26.04 8.48
C HIS A 3 0.47 -25.42 7.37
N LEU A 4 1.72 -25.06 7.67
CA LEU A 4 2.65 -24.52 6.66
C LEU A 4 3.08 -25.60 5.66
N GLU A 5 3.33 -26.82 6.12
CA GLU A 5 3.66 -27.96 5.25
C GLU A 5 2.52 -28.27 4.26
N LEU A 6 1.27 -28.23 4.73
CA LEU A 6 0.07 -28.38 3.88
C LEU A 6 -0.06 -27.25 2.84
N ASN A 7 0.37 -26.04 3.17
CA ASN A 7 0.36 -24.89 2.27
C ASN A 7 1.61 -24.79 1.39
N GLY A 8 2.42 -25.84 1.31
CA GLY A 8 3.55 -25.89 0.39
C GLY A 8 4.81 -25.16 0.86
N PHE A 9 4.95 -24.93 2.17
CA PHE A 9 6.18 -24.40 2.76
C PHE A 9 7.05 -25.53 3.32
N TYR A 10 8.33 -25.22 3.48
CA TYR A 10 9.30 -26.08 4.16
C TYR A 10 9.71 -25.42 5.49
N PRO A 11 9.07 -25.77 6.62
CA PRO A 11 9.36 -25.13 7.90
C PRO A 11 10.71 -25.57 8.46
N ILE A 12 11.49 -24.60 8.91
CA ILE A 12 12.76 -24.75 9.62
C ILE A 12 12.52 -24.31 11.07
N LEU A 13 12.63 -25.26 12.01
CA LEU A 13 12.46 -24.97 13.44
C LEU A 13 13.78 -24.52 14.04
N ILE A 14 13.77 -23.42 14.77
CA ILE A 14 14.92 -22.89 15.49
C ILE A 14 14.56 -22.55 16.93
N ASP A 15 15.55 -22.57 17.83
CA ASP A 15 15.38 -22.05 19.19
C ASP A 15 15.33 -20.51 19.13
N GLY A 16 14.16 -19.92 19.38
CA GLY A 16 13.96 -18.48 19.39
C GLY A 16 14.61 -17.75 20.58
N ARG A 17 15.31 -18.46 21.47
CA ARG A 17 16.10 -17.90 22.57
C ARG A 17 17.60 -17.82 22.27
N ASP A 18 18.04 -18.45 21.19
CA ASP A 18 19.44 -18.51 20.79
C ASP A 18 19.67 -17.64 19.53
N PRO A 19 20.40 -16.51 19.65
CA PRO A 19 20.74 -15.67 18.49
C PRO A 19 21.50 -16.41 17.38
N ALA A 20 22.34 -17.39 17.72
CA ALA A 20 23.06 -18.18 16.75
C ALA A 20 22.14 -19.05 15.90
N ALA A 21 21.04 -19.54 16.48
CA ALA A 21 20.04 -20.31 15.76
C ALA A 21 19.32 -19.46 14.68
N PHE A 22 19.12 -18.15 14.90
CA PHE A 22 18.60 -17.24 13.87
C PHE A 22 19.59 -17.09 12.72
N ILE A 23 20.88 -16.87 13.01
CA ILE A 23 21.92 -16.75 11.98
C ILE A 23 21.96 -18.02 11.14
N TRP A 24 22.04 -19.17 11.79
CA TRP A 24 22.02 -20.46 11.10
C TRP A 24 20.75 -20.64 10.25
N GLY A 25 19.58 -20.33 10.80
CA GLY A 25 18.30 -20.46 10.10
C GLY A 25 18.20 -19.59 8.86
N ILE A 26 18.74 -18.37 8.90
CA ILE A 26 18.80 -17.45 7.75
C ILE A 26 19.67 -18.04 6.65
N PHE A 27 20.90 -18.49 6.98
CA PHE A 27 21.80 -19.10 5.99
C PHE A 27 21.22 -20.39 5.40
N GLU A 28 20.57 -21.23 6.21
CA GLU A 28 19.89 -22.43 5.73
C GLU A 28 18.73 -22.10 4.79
N ALA A 29 17.93 -21.06 5.11
CA ALA A 29 16.86 -20.61 4.23
C ALA A 29 17.39 -20.06 2.91
N GLU A 30 18.46 -19.26 2.96
CA GLU A 30 19.11 -18.68 1.78
C GLU A 30 19.69 -19.79 0.87
N SER A 31 20.41 -20.75 1.43
CA SER A 31 20.94 -21.90 0.70
C SER A 31 19.85 -22.70 -0.02
N ARG A 32 18.72 -22.94 0.65
CA ARG A 32 17.58 -23.64 0.03
C ARG A 32 16.92 -22.85 -1.06
N LEU A 33 16.77 -21.53 -0.89
CA LEU A 33 16.22 -20.65 -1.92
C LEU A 33 17.12 -20.61 -3.15
N GLN A 34 18.43 -20.55 -2.96
CA GLN A 34 19.40 -20.58 -4.05
C GLN A 34 19.34 -21.91 -4.82
N ALA A 35 19.41 -23.05 -4.12
CA ALA A 35 19.31 -24.36 -4.73
C ALA A 35 17.98 -24.53 -5.51
N CYS A 36 16.88 -24.04 -4.95
CA CYS A 36 15.58 -24.06 -5.62
C CYS A 36 15.59 -23.22 -6.90
N SER A 37 16.17 -22.03 -6.86
CA SER A 37 16.30 -21.12 -8.02
C SER A 37 17.14 -21.76 -9.14
N GLU A 38 18.25 -22.38 -8.79
CA GLU A 38 19.11 -23.09 -9.73
C GLU A 38 18.38 -24.25 -10.41
N GLN A 39 17.68 -25.09 -9.66
CA GLN A 39 16.90 -26.22 -10.18
C GLN A 39 15.75 -25.77 -11.09
N VAL A 40 15.05 -24.71 -10.73
CA VAL A 40 13.99 -24.12 -11.58
C VAL A 40 14.58 -23.58 -12.87
N SER A 41 15.70 -22.85 -12.79
CA SER A 41 16.38 -22.26 -13.95
C SER A 41 16.94 -23.32 -14.89
N ALA A 42 17.40 -24.44 -14.35
CA ALA A 42 17.86 -25.59 -15.12
C ALA A 42 16.73 -26.46 -15.71
N GLY A 43 15.47 -26.16 -15.39
CA GLY A 43 14.32 -26.94 -15.83
C GLY A 43 14.14 -28.29 -15.10
N HIS A 44 14.91 -28.53 -14.04
CA HIS A 44 14.82 -29.77 -13.24
C HIS A 44 13.69 -29.76 -12.22
N MET A 45 13.15 -28.57 -11.88
CA MET A 45 12.04 -28.39 -10.96
C MET A 45 10.99 -27.47 -11.56
N ARG A 46 9.72 -27.82 -11.36
CA ARG A 46 8.57 -27.03 -11.79
C ARG A 46 7.85 -26.42 -10.59
N TYR A 47 7.15 -25.32 -10.79
CA TYR A 47 6.25 -24.77 -9.79
C TYR A 47 5.07 -25.74 -9.51
N PRO A 48 4.52 -25.70 -8.27
CA PRO A 48 4.95 -24.92 -7.11
C PRO A 48 6.20 -25.49 -6.43
N VAL A 49 7.05 -24.59 -5.92
CA VAL A 49 8.25 -24.96 -5.16
C VAL A 49 8.00 -24.76 -3.66
N LYS A 50 8.58 -25.61 -2.82
CA LYS A 50 8.47 -25.48 -1.37
C LYS A 50 9.45 -24.43 -0.87
N LEU A 51 8.90 -23.27 -0.42
CA LEU A 51 9.70 -22.19 0.12
C LEU A 51 10.06 -22.43 1.59
N PRO A 52 11.27 -22.09 2.03
CA PRO A 52 11.66 -22.17 3.43
C PRO A 52 10.85 -21.18 4.28
N TYR A 53 10.52 -21.58 5.49
CA TYR A 53 9.82 -20.75 6.46
C TYR A 53 10.38 -21.02 7.85
N LEU A 54 11.00 -20.00 8.48
CA LEU A 54 11.58 -20.14 9.82
C LEU A 54 10.49 -20.01 10.88
N ILE A 55 10.50 -20.94 11.82
CA ILE A 55 9.66 -20.92 13.02
C ILE A 55 10.58 -20.87 14.24
N ALA A 56 10.63 -19.72 14.90
CA ALA A 56 11.38 -19.53 16.13
C ALA A 56 10.51 -19.88 17.33
N GLU A 57 10.79 -20.99 17.97
CA GLU A 57 10.11 -21.41 19.19
C GLU A 57 10.70 -20.68 20.39
N THR A 58 9.87 -19.97 21.14
CA THR A 58 10.28 -19.20 22.30
C THR A 58 9.21 -19.19 23.38
N VAL A 59 9.57 -18.68 24.55
CA VAL A 59 8.67 -18.49 25.68
C VAL A 59 8.36 -16.99 25.80
N LYS A 60 7.08 -16.64 25.75
CA LYS A 60 6.64 -15.24 25.90
C LYS A 60 7.14 -14.66 27.22
N GLY A 61 7.81 -13.51 27.15
CA GLY A 61 8.42 -12.87 28.31
C GLY A 61 9.65 -13.59 28.86
N TYR A 62 10.35 -14.40 28.05
CA TYR A 62 11.52 -15.15 28.47
C TYR A 62 12.52 -14.29 29.23
N GLY A 63 12.97 -14.79 30.39
CA GLY A 63 13.92 -14.12 31.26
C GLY A 63 13.32 -13.12 32.25
N PHE A 64 12.03 -12.78 32.15
CA PHE A 64 11.37 -11.88 33.07
C PHE A 64 10.31 -12.60 33.94
N TYR A 65 9.93 -11.98 35.07
CA TYR A 65 8.84 -12.50 35.93
C TYR A 65 7.57 -12.71 35.11
N GLY A 66 6.87 -13.82 35.37
CA GLY A 66 5.63 -14.14 34.65
C GLY A 66 5.82 -14.74 33.27
N ALA A 67 7.08 -15.05 32.85
CA ALA A 67 7.37 -15.70 31.59
C ALA A 67 6.51 -16.95 31.37
N GLY A 68 5.99 -17.12 30.15
CA GLY A 68 5.12 -18.22 29.75
C GLY A 68 3.65 -18.06 30.16
N SER A 69 3.30 -17.04 30.93
CA SER A 69 1.91 -16.70 31.26
C SER A 69 1.30 -15.68 30.30
N ASN A 70 -0.04 -15.58 30.30
CA ASN A 70 -0.74 -14.55 29.55
C ASN A 70 -0.43 -13.13 30.06
N ALA A 71 -0.08 -12.98 31.35
CA ALA A 71 0.31 -11.70 31.93
C ALA A 71 1.56 -11.10 31.27
N ALA A 72 2.45 -11.94 30.71
CA ALA A 72 3.62 -11.48 29.96
C ALA A 72 3.30 -10.73 28.64
N HIS A 73 2.00 -10.59 28.29
CA HIS A 73 1.58 -9.74 27.17
C HIS A 73 1.70 -8.23 27.50
N GLY A 74 1.49 -7.89 28.74
CA GLY A 74 1.66 -6.51 29.25
C GLY A 74 2.73 -6.47 30.31
N THR A 75 2.42 -5.84 31.46
CA THR A 75 3.28 -5.83 32.64
C THR A 75 2.86 -6.95 33.57
N PRO A 76 3.62 -8.05 33.70
CA PRO A 76 3.21 -9.20 34.50
C PRO A 76 3.34 -9.00 36.01
N LEU A 77 3.83 -7.85 36.44
CA LEU A 77 4.00 -7.51 37.85
C LEU A 77 2.65 -7.22 38.49
N PRO A 78 2.42 -7.62 39.76
CA PRO A 78 1.16 -7.38 40.49
C PRO A 78 0.78 -5.90 40.60
N ALA A 79 1.79 -5.02 40.72
CA ALA A 79 1.62 -3.56 40.84
C ALA A 79 2.85 -2.83 40.25
N ILE A 80 2.83 -1.49 40.35
CA ILE A 80 3.94 -0.65 39.91
C ILE A 80 5.12 -0.82 40.88
N PRO A 81 6.31 -1.24 40.46
CA PRO A 81 7.47 -1.54 41.31
C PRO A 81 7.90 -0.38 42.22
N ARG A 82 7.66 0.85 41.78
CA ARG A 82 7.96 2.06 42.58
C ARG A 82 7.19 2.12 43.91
N PHE A 83 5.96 1.61 43.92
CA PHE A 83 5.03 1.74 45.01
C PHE A 83 4.71 0.43 45.75
N ASP A 84 5.14 -0.71 45.18
CA ASP A 84 4.86 -2.04 45.74
C ASP A 84 6.17 -2.83 45.92
N GLU A 85 6.39 -3.32 47.12
CA GLU A 85 7.62 -4.01 47.50
C GLU A 85 7.75 -5.38 46.82
N VAL A 86 6.66 -6.11 46.67
CA VAL A 86 6.65 -7.43 46.03
C VAL A 86 6.98 -7.29 44.55
N SER A 87 6.34 -6.37 43.86
CA SER A 87 6.62 -6.07 42.47
C SER A 87 8.04 -5.55 42.26
N ARG A 88 8.55 -4.73 43.16
CA ARG A 88 9.94 -4.24 43.11
C ARG A 88 10.95 -5.39 43.26
N ARG A 89 10.70 -6.34 44.11
CA ARG A 89 11.55 -7.53 44.25
C ARG A 89 11.58 -8.33 42.96
N HIS A 90 10.41 -8.69 42.42
CA HIS A 90 10.34 -9.43 41.16
C HIS A 90 10.95 -8.69 39.98
N PHE A 91 10.78 -7.37 39.92
CA PHE A 91 11.45 -6.52 38.93
C PHE A 91 12.96 -6.58 39.07
N ASN A 92 13.50 -6.35 40.27
CA ASN A 92 14.93 -6.35 40.52
C ASN A 92 15.58 -7.71 40.24
N GLU A 93 14.92 -8.82 40.63
CA GLU A 93 15.38 -10.18 40.34
C GLU A 93 15.43 -10.46 38.83
N SER A 94 14.44 -9.96 38.08
CA SER A 94 14.40 -10.09 36.63
C SER A 94 15.48 -9.26 35.93
N ILE A 95 15.66 -8.01 36.36
CA ILE A 95 16.69 -7.10 35.81
C ILE A 95 18.11 -7.56 36.17
N ALA A 96 18.32 -8.15 37.35
CA ALA A 96 19.63 -8.68 37.72
C ALA A 96 20.17 -9.71 36.72
N ARG A 97 19.30 -10.43 36.04
CA ARG A 97 19.69 -11.40 34.98
C ARG A 97 20.18 -10.72 33.69
N LEU A 98 19.90 -9.45 33.50
CA LEU A 98 20.39 -8.65 32.37
C LEU A 98 21.72 -7.94 32.68
N PHE A 99 22.22 -8.08 33.92
CA PHE A 99 23.49 -7.48 34.31
C PHE A 99 24.63 -8.14 33.53
N VAL A 100 25.41 -7.31 32.85
CA VAL A 100 26.64 -7.71 32.15
C VAL A 100 27.80 -7.02 32.83
N PRO A 101 28.85 -7.73 33.27
CA PRO A 101 30.02 -7.13 33.88
C PRO A 101 30.69 -6.16 32.90
N GLU A 102 31.24 -5.05 33.42
CA GLU A 102 31.88 -4.00 32.62
C GLU A 102 32.99 -4.56 31.72
N ILE A 103 33.76 -5.54 32.21
CA ILE A 103 34.83 -6.20 31.45
C ILE A 103 34.29 -6.91 30.19
N GLU A 104 33.10 -7.51 30.28
CA GLU A 104 32.45 -8.16 29.13
C GLU A 104 31.91 -7.14 28.13
N ILE A 105 31.38 -6.01 28.62
CA ILE A 105 30.94 -4.90 27.79
C ILE A 105 32.12 -4.33 27.00
N HIS A 106 33.27 -4.13 27.66
CA HIS A 106 34.46 -3.66 27.01
C HIS A 106 35.00 -4.67 25.98
N GLY A 107 35.03 -5.97 26.31
CA GLY A 107 35.41 -7.02 25.36
C GLY A 107 34.49 -7.05 24.13
N ALA A 108 33.17 -6.97 24.32
CA ALA A 108 32.20 -6.90 23.21
C ALA A 108 32.41 -5.63 22.37
N ARG A 109 32.62 -4.48 23.00
CA ARG A 109 32.94 -3.22 22.31
C ARG A 109 34.17 -3.36 21.41
N ASP A 110 35.23 -3.99 21.92
CA ASP A 110 36.50 -4.13 21.19
C ASP A 110 36.33 -5.08 19.98
N VAL A 111 35.56 -6.16 20.14
CA VAL A 111 35.19 -7.04 19.02
C VAL A 111 34.37 -6.27 17.97
N LEU A 112 33.36 -5.50 18.39
CA LEU A 112 32.55 -4.68 17.47
C LEU A 112 33.39 -3.59 16.79
N ALA A 113 34.39 -3.02 17.49
CA ALA A 113 35.30 -2.03 16.91
C ALA A 113 36.15 -2.66 15.80
N THR A 114 36.64 -3.89 16.02
CA THR A 114 37.38 -4.65 14.99
C THR A 114 36.48 -4.87 13.75
N HIS A 115 35.25 -5.33 13.93
CA HIS A 115 34.31 -5.47 12.83
C HIS A 115 34.01 -4.16 12.09
N ARG A 116 34.04 -3.02 12.80
CA ARG A 116 33.83 -1.71 12.18
C ARG A 116 35.05 -1.28 11.35
N ALA A 117 36.24 -1.74 11.70
CA ALA A 117 37.44 -1.48 10.96
C ALA A 117 37.61 -2.36 9.72
N ASP A 118 36.88 -3.49 9.66
CA ASP A 118 36.85 -4.35 8.47
C ASP A 118 36.23 -3.58 7.31
N ASP A 119 36.86 -3.67 6.14
CA ASP A 119 36.40 -3.01 4.90
C ASP A 119 35.19 -3.77 4.28
N ARG A 120 34.16 -4.00 5.09
CA ARG A 120 32.90 -4.60 4.63
C ARG A 120 31.88 -3.52 4.27
N PRO A 121 31.05 -3.75 3.25
CA PRO A 121 29.98 -2.82 2.92
C PRO A 121 29.04 -2.62 4.12
N ALA A 122 28.76 -1.37 4.47
CA ALA A 122 27.79 -1.07 5.52
C ALA A 122 26.37 -1.41 5.02
N GLU A 123 25.53 -1.93 5.90
CA GLU A 123 24.12 -2.28 5.56
C GLU A 123 23.36 -1.10 4.98
N LYS A 124 23.65 0.13 5.43
CA LYS A 124 23.06 1.37 4.88
C LYS A 124 23.37 1.56 3.40
N ASP A 125 24.47 0.98 2.89
CA ASP A 125 24.95 1.11 1.51
C ASP A 125 24.52 -0.09 0.65
N HIS A 126 23.82 -1.08 1.23
CA HIS A 126 23.32 -2.23 0.50
C HIS A 126 22.31 -1.79 -0.58
N PRO A 127 22.35 -2.35 -1.82
CA PRO A 127 21.49 -1.94 -2.92
C PRO A 127 19.98 -1.93 -2.58
N LEU A 128 19.54 -2.81 -1.68
CA LEU A 128 18.14 -2.80 -1.21
C LEU A 128 17.82 -1.63 -0.27
N SER A 129 18.81 -1.16 0.51
CA SER A 129 18.66 0.00 1.41
C SER A 129 18.77 1.33 0.66
N CYS A 130 19.63 1.39 -0.38
CA CYS A 130 19.87 2.58 -1.19
C CYS A 130 18.93 2.70 -2.39
N ARG A 131 17.96 1.79 -2.53
CA ARG A 131 17.06 1.79 -3.68
C ARG A 131 16.34 3.12 -3.80
N ASP A 132 16.42 3.71 -5.00
CA ASP A 132 15.68 4.89 -5.42
C ASP A 132 14.93 4.55 -6.70
N VAL A 133 13.63 4.24 -6.56
CA VAL A 133 12.80 3.76 -7.66
C VAL A 133 11.98 4.91 -8.22
N LYS A 134 12.26 5.25 -9.48
CA LYS A 134 11.57 6.31 -10.22
C LYS A 134 11.16 5.79 -11.59
N LEU A 135 10.10 6.35 -12.15
CA LEU A 135 9.81 6.15 -13.55
C LEU A 135 10.86 6.85 -14.42
N GLN A 136 11.32 6.18 -15.46
CA GLN A 136 12.17 6.81 -16.48
C GLN A 136 11.36 7.72 -17.39
N THR A 137 10.13 7.32 -17.68
CA THR A 137 9.21 8.05 -18.57
C THR A 137 7.80 8.01 -18.00
N VAL A 138 7.17 9.16 -17.94
CA VAL A 138 5.73 9.30 -17.67
C VAL A 138 5.07 9.78 -18.96
N PRO A 139 4.42 8.88 -19.73
CA PRO A 139 3.73 9.26 -20.94
C PRO A 139 2.66 10.32 -20.71
N GLU A 140 2.55 11.25 -21.64
CA GLU A 140 1.48 12.24 -21.61
C GLU A 140 0.12 11.56 -21.75
N PRO A 141 -0.90 11.89 -20.96
CA PRO A 141 -2.22 11.31 -21.07
C PRO A 141 -2.91 11.69 -22.39
N VAL A 142 -3.81 10.84 -22.82
CA VAL A 142 -4.78 11.22 -23.86
C VAL A 142 -5.88 12.02 -23.17
N TRP A 143 -5.81 13.35 -23.32
CA TRP A 143 -6.82 14.24 -22.79
C TRP A 143 -8.11 14.19 -23.59
N LEU A 144 -9.24 13.97 -22.94
CA LEU A 144 -10.54 14.08 -23.55
C LEU A 144 -10.96 15.54 -23.69
N GLN A 145 -11.68 15.84 -24.77
CA GLN A 145 -12.38 17.10 -24.90
C GLN A 145 -13.52 17.19 -23.88
N THR A 146 -13.80 18.37 -23.38
CA THR A 146 -14.94 18.61 -22.50
C THR A 146 -16.25 18.15 -23.16
N ALA A 147 -17.17 17.64 -22.35
CA ALA A 147 -18.44 17.01 -22.74
C ALA A 147 -18.33 15.64 -23.45
N VAL A 148 -17.13 15.18 -23.87
CA VAL A 148 -16.96 13.80 -24.33
C VAL A 148 -17.06 12.86 -23.15
N SER A 149 -17.85 11.78 -23.28
CA SER A 149 -18.10 10.85 -22.19
C SER A 149 -17.27 9.58 -22.33
N GLU A 150 -16.51 9.26 -21.31
CA GLU A 150 -15.77 8.00 -21.16
C GLU A 150 -15.82 7.54 -19.69
N SER A 151 -15.57 6.27 -19.45
CA SER A 151 -15.36 5.78 -18.08
C SER A 151 -13.98 6.20 -17.58
N PRO A 152 -13.86 6.83 -16.40
CA PRO A 152 -12.57 7.15 -15.80
C PRO A 152 -11.69 5.92 -15.58
N MET A 153 -12.28 4.75 -15.30
CA MET A 153 -11.52 3.49 -15.18
C MET A 153 -10.92 3.04 -16.51
N VAL A 154 -11.63 3.21 -17.64
CA VAL A 154 -11.07 2.92 -18.98
C VAL A 154 -9.92 3.86 -19.31
N ALA A 155 -10.02 5.13 -18.93
CA ALA A 155 -8.92 6.09 -19.12
C ALA A 155 -7.70 5.74 -18.26
N ILE A 156 -7.91 5.34 -17.00
CA ILE A 156 -6.85 4.84 -16.11
C ILE A 156 -6.19 3.58 -16.70
N ASP A 157 -6.97 2.61 -17.17
CA ASP A 157 -6.47 1.36 -17.76
C ASP A 157 -5.53 1.65 -18.94
N ARG A 158 -5.98 2.49 -19.87
CA ARG A 158 -5.19 2.94 -21.02
C ARG A 158 -3.88 3.62 -20.59
N GLN A 159 -3.96 4.54 -19.63
CA GLN A 159 -2.79 5.27 -19.13
C GLN A 159 -1.83 4.37 -18.36
N PHE A 160 -2.34 3.43 -17.56
CA PHE A 160 -1.49 2.47 -16.85
C PHE A 160 -0.74 1.55 -17.82
N VAL A 161 -1.39 1.06 -18.87
CA VAL A 161 -0.71 0.30 -19.96
C VAL A 161 0.38 1.12 -20.63
N ALA A 162 0.15 2.41 -20.87
CA ALA A 162 1.18 3.30 -21.43
C ALA A 162 2.38 3.46 -20.48
N LEU A 163 2.13 3.65 -19.17
CA LEU A 163 3.15 3.72 -18.12
C LEU A 163 3.98 2.42 -18.07
N VAL A 164 3.33 1.26 -18.08
CA VAL A 164 4.00 -0.05 -18.08
C VAL A 164 4.92 -0.20 -19.28
N LYS A 165 4.43 0.08 -20.49
CA LYS A 165 5.20 -0.03 -21.73
C LYS A 165 6.39 0.93 -21.78
N ALA A 166 6.26 2.12 -21.20
CA ALA A 166 7.31 3.13 -21.15
C ALA A 166 8.41 2.82 -20.11
N ASN A 167 8.15 1.89 -19.17
CA ASN A 167 9.06 1.57 -18.06
C ASN A 167 9.32 0.05 -17.94
N PRO A 168 9.83 -0.62 -18.99
CA PRO A 168 9.93 -2.08 -19.06
C PRO A 168 10.91 -2.70 -18.04
N ALA A 169 11.83 -1.90 -17.48
CA ALA A 169 12.78 -2.34 -16.48
C ALA A 169 12.14 -2.55 -15.08
N LEU A 170 10.94 -2.02 -14.85
CA LEU A 170 10.26 -2.15 -13.57
C LEU A 170 9.43 -3.43 -13.50
N ARG A 171 9.52 -4.12 -12.37
CA ARG A 171 8.65 -5.25 -12.08
C ARG A 171 7.24 -4.75 -11.75
N ILE A 172 6.27 -5.13 -12.56
CA ILE A 172 4.88 -4.71 -12.38
C ILE A 172 4.14 -5.66 -11.44
N ARG A 173 3.26 -5.11 -10.60
CA ARG A 173 2.25 -5.84 -9.85
C ARG A 173 0.92 -5.08 -9.93
N LEU A 174 -0.07 -5.71 -10.54
CA LEU A 174 -1.44 -5.25 -10.55
C LEU A 174 -2.24 -6.17 -9.63
N GLY A 175 -2.66 -5.64 -8.49
CA GLY A 175 -3.44 -6.38 -7.51
C GLY A 175 -4.93 -6.19 -7.70
N ASN A 176 -5.69 -7.30 -7.79
CA ASN A 176 -7.14 -7.27 -7.81
C ASN A 176 -7.69 -8.59 -7.25
N PRO A 177 -8.65 -8.58 -6.33
CA PRO A 177 -9.15 -9.80 -5.69
C PRO A 177 -9.71 -10.84 -6.67
N ASP A 178 -10.57 -10.43 -7.64
CA ASP A 178 -11.22 -11.36 -8.59
C ASP A 178 -11.78 -10.71 -9.86
N GLU A 179 -12.20 -9.46 -9.84
CA GLU A 179 -13.03 -8.85 -10.88
C GLU A 179 -12.33 -7.73 -11.69
N LEU A 180 -11.15 -7.98 -12.21
CA LEU A 180 -10.40 -6.95 -12.94
C LEU A 180 -11.13 -6.47 -14.21
N ARG A 181 -11.81 -7.39 -14.93
CA ARG A 181 -12.60 -7.02 -16.12
C ARG A 181 -13.83 -6.18 -15.77
N SER A 182 -14.53 -6.52 -14.69
CA SER A 182 -15.70 -5.74 -14.25
C SER A 182 -15.28 -4.36 -13.69
N ASN A 183 -14.03 -4.23 -13.26
CA ASN A 183 -13.39 -2.95 -12.93
C ASN A 183 -12.82 -2.23 -14.16
N GLN A 184 -13.10 -2.73 -15.38
CA GLN A 184 -12.75 -2.13 -16.68
C GLN A 184 -11.23 -1.98 -16.95
N MET A 185 -10.41 -2.81 -16.30
CA MET A 185 -8.96 -2.88 -16.51
C MET A 185 -8.59 -3.95 -17.57
N ASN A 186 -9.29 -3.92 -18.72
CA ASN A 186 -9.18 -4.97 -19.73
C ASN A 186 -7.82 -4.99 -20.45
N GLN A 187 -7.31 -3.82 -20.86
CA GLN A 187 -6.03 -3.72 -21.55
C GLN A 187 -4.87 -4.12 -20.65
N SER A 188 -4.93 -3.74 -19.38
CA SER A 188 -3.95 -4.16 -18.37
C SER A 188 -3.98 -5.67 -18.16
N LEU A 189 -5.16 -6.29 -18.07
CA LEU A 189 -5.27 -7.73 -17.92
C LEU A 189 -4.72 -8.47 -19.14
N ASP A 190 -5.05 -8.03 -20.35
CA ASP A 190 -4.59 -8.67 -21.59
C ASP A 190 -3.06 -8.55 -21.75
N LEU A 191 -2.47 -7.44 -21.32
CA LEU A 191 -1.01 -7.22 -21.34
C LEU A 191 -0.28 -8.00 -20.23
N LEU A 192 -0.77 -7.91 -18.99
CA LEU A 192 -0.05 -8.36 -17.80
C LEU A 192 -0.37 -9.79 -17.38
N LYS A 193 -1.54 -10.29 -17.73
CA LYS A 193 -2.09 -11.62 -17.45
C LYS A 193 -2.16 -11.98 -15.97
N HIS A 194 -3.14 -12.75 -15.60
CA HIS A 194 -3.23 -13.37 -14.28
C HIS A 194 -2.05 -14.32 -14.05
N ARG A 195 -1.46 -14.22 -12.87
CA ARG A 195 -0.42 -15.16 -12.44
C ARG A 195 -1.07 -16.43 -11.91
N THR A 196 -0.87 -17.54 -12.58
CA THR A 196 -1.40 -18.84 -12.19
C THR A 196 -0.37 -19.93 -12.37
N LEU A 197 -0.48 -21.01 -11.59
CA LEU A 197 0.40 -22.17 -11.69
C LEU A 197 0.03 -23.06 -12.88
N THR A 198 -1.22 -23.02 -13.32
CA THR A 198 -1.75 -23.84 -14.40
C THR A 198 -2.54 -22.96 -15.36
N PRO A 199 -1.86 -22.23 -16.27
CA PRO A 199 -2.53 -21.36 -17.23
C PRO A 199 -3.46 -22.14 -18.16
N GLU A 200 -4.68 -21.68 -18.35
CA GLU A 200 -5.63 -22.25 -19.29
C GLU A 200 -5.49 -21.61 -20.67
N PRO A 201 -5.47 -22.43 -21.76
CA PRO A 201 -5.41 -21.93 -23.12
C PRO A 201 -6.61 -21.03 -23.44
N GLY A 202 -6.36 -19.88 -24.03
CA GLY A 202 -7.39 -18.90 -24.40
C GLY A 202 -7.79 -17.92 -23.31
N LEU A 203 -7.33 -18.09 -22.07
CA LEU A 203 -7.50 -17.14 -20.99
C LEU A 203 -6.30 -16.18 -20.87
N ALA A 204 -6.53 -15.03 -20.24
CA ALA A 204 -5.46 -14.06 -19.97
C ALA A 204 -4.66 -14.50 -18.73
N GLU A 205 -3.97 -15.63 -18.83
CA GLU A 205 -3.24 -16.30 -17.75
C GLU A 205 -1.80 -16.60 -18.15
N SER A 206 -0.88 -16.64 -17.17
CA SER A 206 0.52 -16.98 -17.38
C SER A 206 1.21 -17.33 -16.06
N LEU A 207 2.19 -18.25 -16.10
CA LEU A 207 3.12 -18.49 -14.98
C LEU A 207 3.89 -17.22 -14.57
N HIS A 208 4.14 -16.34 -15.54
CA HIS A 208 4.87 -15.08 -15.34
C HIS A 208 3.95 -13.87 -15.30
N GLY A 209 2.64 -14.08 -15.17
CA GLY A 209 1.67 -13.00 -15.07
C GLY A 209 1.99 -12.00 -13.96
N SER A 210 1.63 -10.76 -14.18
CA SER A 210 1.86 -9.67 -13.22
C SER A 210 0.59 -9.24 -12.49
N VAL A 211 -0.57 -9.77 -12.89
CA VAL A 211 -1.83 -9.60 -12.15
C VAL A 211 -1.88 -10.62 -11.03
N ILE A 212 -1.92 -10.12 -9.80
CA ILE A 212 -2.03 -10.94 -8.59
C ILE A 212 -3.48 -10.97 -8.17
N THR A 213 -4.08 -12.15 -8.24
CA THR A 213 -5.47 -12.39 -7.87
C THR A 213 -5.55 -13.32 -6.67
N ALA A 214 -6.25 -12.88 -5.64
CA ALA A 214 -6.59 -13.66 -4.47
C ALA A 214 -7.89 -13.11 -3.88
N LEU A 215 -8.84 -13.97 -3.50
CA LEU A 215 -10.08 -13.55 -2.81
C LEU A 215 -9.80 -13.09 -1.37
N ASN A 216 -8.80 -12.23 -1.26
CA ASN A 216 -8.33 -11.64 -0.01
C ASN A 216 -7.65 -10.30 -0.34
N GLU A 217 -8.32 -9.21 -0.08
CA GLU A 217 -7.87 -7.85 -0.38
C GLU A 217 -6.58 -7.48 0.37
N GLU A 218 -6.42 -7.96 1.60
CA GLU A 218 -5.20 -7.73 2.38
C GLU A 218 -3.99 -8.44 1.75
N ALA A 219 -4.16 -9.68 1.27
CA ALA A 219 -3.09 -10.40 0.56
C ALA A 219 -2.72 -9.71 -0.75
N VAL A 220 -3.71 -9.20 -1.48
CA VAL A 220 -3.52 -8.50 -2.75
C VAL A 220 -2.73 -7.20 -2.55
N VAL A 221 -3.14 -6.36 -1.61
CA VAL A 221 -2.42 -5.12 -1.31
C VAL A 221 -1.03 -5.42 -0.73
N SER A 222 -0.88 -6.42 0.12
CA SER A 222 0.42 -6.82 0.68
C SER A 222 1.40 -7.28 -0.39
N ALA A 223 0.93 -7.97 -1.45
CA ALA A 223 1.76 -8.33 -2.59
C ALA A 223 2.28 -7.11 -3.36
N ALA A 224 1.47 -6.05 -3.48
CA ALA A 224 1.88 -4.77 -4.06
C ALA A 224 2.87 -4.03 -3.13
N LEU A 225 2.58 -3.97 -1.82
CA LEU A 225 3.44 -3.33 -0.82
C LEU A 225 4.82 -4.01 -0.74
N GLY A 226 4.89 -5.33 -0.87
CA GLY A 226 6.14 -6.08 -0.90
C GLY A 226 6.99 -5.86 -2.16
N ASN A 227 6.41 -5.32 -3.24
CA ASN A 227 7.12 -5.05 -4.49
C ASN A 227 7.79 -3.65 -4.48
N LYS A 228 8.64 -3.39 -3.49
CA LYS A 228 9.30 -2.09 -3.27
C LYS A 228 10.21 -1.62 -4.43
N GLY A 229 10.67 -2.53 -5.27
CA GLY A 229 11.53 -2.22 -6.42
C GLY A 229 10.78 -2.10 -7.74
N GLY A 230 9.48 -2.08 -7.73
CA GLY A 230 8.66 -2.08 -8.93
C GLY A 230 7.57 -1.02 -8.95
N MET A 231 6.70 -1.14 -9.94
CA MET A 231 5.52 -0.31 -10.11
C MET A 231 4.26 -1.11 -9.76
N ASN A 232 3.42 -0.56 -8.90
CA ASN A 232 2.27 -1.24 -8.33
C ASN A 232 0.99 -0.48 -8.59
N LEU A 233 -0.10 -1.19 -8.82
CA LEU A 233 -1.46 -0.68 -8.86
C LEU A 233 -2.37 -1.68 -8.15
N VAL A 234 -3.28 -1.21 -7.31
CA VAL A 234 -4.29 -2.07 -6.66
C VAL A 234 -5.67 -1.54 -7.00
N VAL A 235 -6.56 -2.44 -7.37
CA VAL A 235 -7.94 -2.11 -7.74
C VAL A 235 -8.91 -3.05 -7.02
N SER A 236 -9.90 -2.49 -6.34
CA SER A 236 -10.98 -3.24 -5.70
C SER A 236 -12.26 -2.41 -5.65
N TYR A 237 -13.37 -3.01 -5.24
CA TYR A 237 -14.58 -2.24 -4.95
C TYR A 237 -14.43 -1.43 -3.67
N GLU A 238 -15.14 -0.32 -3.57
CA GLU A 238 -15.02 0.66 -2.48
C GLU A 238 -15.18 0.00 -1.09
N ALA A 239 -16.26 -0.78 -0.90
CA ALA A 239 -16.51 -1.45 0.37
C ALA A 239 -15.44 -2.50 0.72
N PHE A 240 -14.94 -3.23 -0.27
CA PHE A 240 -13.95 -4.30 -0.03
C PHE A 240 -12.56 -3.76 0.24
N ALA A 241 -12.24 -2.57 -0.28
CA ALA A 241 -10.97 -1.90 -0.02
C ALA A 241 -10.72 -1.65 1.49
N MET A 242 -11.77 -1.60 2.32
CA MET A 242 -11.64 -1.54 3.77
C MET A 242 -10.77 -2.65 4.36
N LYS A 243 -10.79 -3.85 3.79
CA LYS A 243 -9.96 -4.97 4.24
C LYS A 243 -8.47 -4.75 4.01
N MET A 244 -8.08 -3.77 3.19
CA MET A 244 -6.68 -3.40 2.92
C MET A 244 -6.09 -2.47 3.99
N ILE A 245 -6.92 -1.85 4.83
CA ILE A 245 -6.52 -0.80 5.77
C ILE A 245 -5.43 -1.26 6.73
N GLY A 246 -5.48 -2.51 7.22
CA GLY A 246 -4.48 -3.05 8.14
C GLY A 246 -3.07 -2.97 7.55
N ALA A 247 -2.88 -3.52 6.36
CA ALA A 247 -1.60 -3.52 5.66
C ALA A 247 -1.15 -2.11 5.24
N LEU A 248 -2.07 -1.28 4.73
CA LEU A 248 -1.78 0.10 4.33
C LEU A 248 -1.30 0.94 5.52
N ARG A 249 -1.97 0.87 6.67
CA ARG A 249 -1.57 1.61 7.87
C ARG A 249 -0.21 1.20 8.39
N GLN A 250 0.15 -0.07 8.33
CA GLN A 250 1.50 -0.53 8.65
C GLN A 250 2.54 0.21 7.81
N GLU A 251 2.37 0.25 6.50
CA GLU A 251 3.30 0.94 5.60
C GLU A 251 3.29 2.47 5.77
N ILE A 252 2.15 3.07 6.02
CA ILE A 252 2.03 4.50 6.32
C ILE A 252 2.86 4.84 7.55
N ILE A 253 2.76 4.05 8.62
CA ILE A 253 3.54 4.22 9.85
C ILE A 253 5.04 4.11 9.54
N PHE A 254 5.44 3.11 8.77
CA PHE A 254 6.85 2.94 8.36
C PHE A 254 7.37 4.12 7.54
N ALA A 255 6.62 4.56 6.53
CA ALA A 255 7.01 5.68 5.68
C ALA A 255 7.15 6.99 6.50
N ARG A 256 6.23 7.24 7.42
CA ARG A 256 6.30 8.36 8.37
C ARG A 256 7.54 8.28 9.25
N HIS A 257 7.80 7.11 9.82
CA HIS A 257 8.97 6.89 10.68
C HIS A 257 10.28 7.13 9.92
N GLN A 258 10.41 6.58 8.72
CA GLN A 258 11.56 6.82 7.86
C GLN A 258 11.76 8.32 7.55
N LYS A 259 10.66 9.02 7.25
CA LYS A 259 10.69 10.46 7.00
C LYS A 259 11.14 11.25 8.24
N SER A 260 10.64 10.93 9.43
CA SER A 260 11.05 11.57 10.69
C SER A 260 12.53 11.36 11.02
N LEU A 261 13.12 10.26 10.55
CA LEU A 261 14.56 9.97 10.67
C LEU A 261 15.41 10.63 9.56
N GLY A 262 14.83 11.48 8.71
CA GLY A 262 15.52 12.10 7.57
C GLY A 262 15.84 11.12 6.43
N ARG A 263 15.20 9.97 6.38
CA ARG A 263 15.37 8.92 5.37
C ARG A 263 14.04 8.60 4.69
N PRO A 264 13.48 9.52 3.89
CA PRO A 264 12.18 9.31 3.27
C PRO A 264 12.18 8.05 2.40
N ALA A 265 11.06 7.36 2.38
CA ALA A 265 10.88 6.17 1.54
C ALA A 265 11.10 6.52 0.07
N ARG A 266 11.83 5.63 -0.66
CA ARG A 266 12.22 5.84 -2.07
C ARG A 266 11.66 4.76 -3.00
N TRP A 267 10.55 4.15 -2.63
CA TRP A 267 9.75 3.30 -3.51
C TRP A 267 8.67 4.14 -4.19
N LEU A 268 8.26 3.75 -5.40
CA LEU A 268 7.18 4.44 -6.12
C LEU A 268 5.89 4.42 -5.31
N SER A 269 5.22 5.56 -5.24
CA SER A 269 3.91 5.65 -4.61
C SER A 269 2.93 4.65 -5.22
N VAL A 270 2.00 4.18 -4.41
CA VAL A 270 1.08 3.10 -4.78
C VAL A 270 -0.34 3.66 -4.88
N PRO A 271 -0.93 3.69 -6.07
CA PRO A 271 -2.35 3.96 -6.21
C PRO A 271 -3.16 2.74 -5.79
N VAL A 272 -4.14 2.98 -4.93
CA VAL A 272 -5.17 2.02 -4.51
C VAL A 272 -6.51 2.56 -4.98
N ILE A 273 -7.05 1.97 -6.01
CA ILE A 273 -8.28 2.43 -6.65
C ILE A 273 -9.47 1.69 -6.05
N ALA A 274 -10.36 2.46 -5.44
CA ALA A 274 -11.67 2.02 -5.02
C ALA A 274 -12.68 2.31 -6.14
N THR A 275 -13.19 1.27 -6.78
CA THR A 275 -14.15 1.41 -7.87
C THR A 275 -15.58 1.31 -7.39
N SER A 276 -16.53 1.64 -8.27
CA SER A 276 -17.95 1.71 -7.97
C SER A 276 -18.22 2.71 -6.85
N HIS A 277 -17.87 3.97 -7.13
CA HIS A 277 -18.20 5.10 -6.27
C HIS A 277 -19.65 5.01 -5.75
N LEU A 278 -19.87 5.42 -4.52
CA LEU A 278 -21.20 5.52 -3.90
C LEU A 278 -22.21 6.06 -4.93
N TRP A 279 -23.39 5.46 -5.06
CA TRP A 279 -24.45 5.76 -6.03
C TRP A 279 -24.28 5.18 -7.44
N GLU A 280 -23.19 4.46 -7.73
CA GLU A 280 -22.96 3.96 -9.09
C GLU A 280 -23.61 2.61 -9.37
N ASN A 281 -23.71 1.76 -8.37
CA ASN A 281 -24.11 0.37 -8.56
C ASN A 281 -25.45 0.06 -7.89
N GLY A 282 -26.56 0.46 -8.51
CA GLY A 282 -27.90 0.22 -8.00
C GLY A 282 -28.29 -1.24 -7.79
N LYS A 283 -27.49 -2.19 -8.27
CA LYS A 283 -27.74 -3.62 -8.11
C LYS A 283 -27.10 -4.23 -6.86
N ASN A 284 -25.97 -3.71 -6.44
CA ASN A 284 -25.15 -4.23 -5.33
C ASN A 284 -24.79 -3.15 -4.29
N GLU A 285 -25.53 -2.05 -4.25
CA GLU A 285 -25.26 -0.83 -3.47
C GLU A 285 -24.69 -1.10 -2.09
N GLN A 286 -25.43 -1.81 -1.25
CA GLN A 286 -25.08 -2.04 0.15
C GLN A 286 -23.88 -2.96 0.36
N SER A 287 -23.51 -3.76 -0.64
CA SER A 287 -22.43 -4.74 -0.50
C SER A 287 -21.11 -4.29 -1.14
N HIS A 288 -21.13 -3.31 -2.06
CA HIS A 288 -19.97 -2.92 -2.85
C HIS A 288 -19.54 -1.47 -2.66
N GLN A 289 -20.36 -0.66 -2.01
CA GLN A 289 -20.18 0.78 -1.84
C GLN A 289 -20.18 1.16 -0.36
N ASP A 290 -19.06 1.72 0.10
CA ASP A 290 -18.90 2.19 1.46
C ASP A 290 -17.78 3.24 1.49
N PRO A 291 -18.04 4.50 1.87
CA PRO A 291 -17.06 5.57 1.89
C PRO A 291 -15.97 5.40 2.96
N ALA A 292 -16.14 4.44 3.87
CA ALA A 292 -15.28 4.27 5.05
C ALA A 292 -13.80 4.10 4.68
N PHE A 293 -13.46 3.49 3.54
CA PHE A 293 -12.08 3.36 3.10
C PHE A 293 -11.39 4.73 2.95
N GLY A 294 -12.02 5.64 2.22
CA GLY A 294 -11.51 7.02 2.06
C GLY A 294 -11.52 7.79 3.38
N GLU A 295 -12.59 7.67 4.16
CA GLU A 295 -12.75 8.37 5.45
C GLU A 295 -11.67 7.99 6.46
N VAL A 296 -11.36 6.69 6.58
CA VAL A 296 -10.30 6.19 7.49
C VAL A 296 -8.93 6.72 7.03
N LEU A 297 -8.63 6.67 5.74
CA LEU A 297 -7.34 7.13 5.22
C LEU A 297 -7.21 8.67 5.26
N MET A 298 -8.30 9.42 5.13
CA MET A 298 -8.27 10.87 5.42
C MET A 298 -7.88 11.17 6.87
N GLY A 299 -8.00 10.18 7.76
CA GLY A 299 -7.50 10.24 9.13
C GLY A 299 -5.98 10.21 9.24
N GLU A 300 -5.27 9.73 8.24
CA GLU A 300 -3.81 9.69 8.22
C GLU A 300 -3.21 11.03 7.72
N MET A 301 -1.88 11.12 7.66
CA MET A 301 -1.22 12.33 7.16
C MET A 301 -1.31 12.41 5.63
N SER A 302 -1.74 13.55 5.12
CA SER A 302 -1.90 13.81 3.68
C SER A 302 -0.59 13.71 2.87
N ASP A 303 0.57 13.82 3.50
CA ASP A 303 1.86 13.66 2.84
C ASP A 303 2.30 12.19 2.67
N THR A 304 1.61 11.26 3.32
CA THR A 304 1.88 9.81 3.21
C THR A 304 0.67 9.06 2.66
N ALA A 305 -0.55 9.46 3.03
CA ALA A 305 -1.79 8.87 2.55
C ALA A 305 -2.67 9.97 1.95
N ARG A 306 -2.77 10.02 0.64
CA ARG A 306 -3.61 10.97 -0.09
C ARG A 306 -4.91 10.31 -0.49
N VAL A 307 -6.02 10.99 -0.28
CA VAL A 307 -7.35 10.51 -0.65
C VAL A 307 -7.93 11.46 -1.68
N VAL A 308 -8.14 10.97 -2.90
CA VAL A 308 -8.59 11.76 -4.03
C VAL A 308 -9.87 11.18 -4.64
N TYR A 309 -10.74 12.07 -5.09
CA TYR A 309 -12.03 11.76 -5.71
C TYR A 309 -12.10 12.39 -7.11
N PRO A 310 -11.44 11.77 -8.12
CA PRO A 310 -11.44 12.33 -9.48
C PRO A 310 -12.85 12.47 -10.05
N PRO A 311 -13.26 13.66 -10.46
CA PRO A 311 -14.62 13.90 -10.96
C PRO A 311 -14.84 13.43 -12.40
N ASP A 312 -13.77 13.23 -13.19
CA ASP A 312 -13.85 12.81 -14.59
C ASP A 312 -12.59 12.06 -15.05
N CYS A 313 -12.56 11.68 -16.33
CA CYS A 313 -11.45 10.94 -16.92
C CYS A 313 -10.13 11.73 -16.86
N ASN A 314 -10.15 13.02 -17.16
CA ASN A 314 -8.95 13.83 -17.23
C ASN A 314 -8.31 14.01 -15.85
N SER A 315 -9.10 14.25 -14.84
CA SER A 315 -8.62 14.32 -13.45
C SER A 315 -8.13 12.96 -12.93
N ALA A 316 -8.77 11.84 -13.35
CA ALA A 316 -8.36 10.51 -12.95
C ALA A 316 -6.96 10.14 -13.49
N VAL A 317 -6.70 10.40 -14.78
CA VAL A 317 -5.37 10.14 -15.37
C VAL A 317 -4.31 11.11 -14.87
N ALA A 318 -4.67 12.38 -14.57
CA ALA A 318 -3.77 13.31 -13.91
C ALA A 318 -3.32 12.82 -12.54
N CYS A 319 -4.26 12.32 -11.72
CA CYS A 319 -3.97 11.73 -10.42
C CYS A 319 -3.06 10.49 -10.54
N LEU A 320 -3.34 9.59 -11.48
CA LEU A 320 -2.53 8.40 -11.70
C LEU A 320 -1.08 8.75 -12.06
N ASN A 321 -0.89 9.67 -13.00
CA ASN A 321 0.45 10.10 -13.41
C ASN A 321 1.21 10.77 -12.27
N GLU A 322 0.56 11.63 -11.51
CA GLU A 322 1.21 12.30 -10.38
C GLU A 322 1.55 11.33 -9.26
N CYS A 323 0.69 10.36 -8.97
CA CYS A 323 0.99 9.31 -8.02
C CYS A 323 2.34 8.65 -8.37
N PHE A 324 2.55 8.28 -9.62
CA PHE A 324 3.79 7.65 -10.06
C PHE A 324 4.99 8.61 -10.24
N ARG A 325 4.79 9.92 -10.14
CA ARG A 325 5.89 10.90 -10.01
C ARG A 325 6.36 11.08 -8.57
N THR A 326 5.59 10.59 -7.60
CA THR A 326 5.89 10.68 -6.17
C THR A 326 6.45 9.37 -5.62
N GLN A 327 7.04 9.44 -4.43
CA GLN A 327 7.61 8.30 -3.73
C GLN A 327 7.10 8.23 -2.30
N GLY A 328 6.96 7.01 -1.78
CA GLY A 328 6.64 6.78 -0.38
C GLY A 328 5.21 7.13 0.04
N GLN A 329 4.30 7.27 -0.90
CA GLN A 329 2.91 7.64 -0.64
C GLN A 329 1.92 6.56 -1.06
N PHE A 330 0.74 6.58 -0.44
CA PHE A 330 -0.44 5.83 -0.87
C PHE A 330 -1.49 6.81 -1.37
N TRP A 331 -2.04 6.54 -2.54
CA TRP A 331 -3.09 7.33 -3.12
C TRP A 331 -4.37 6.51 -3.19
N ALA A 332 -5.25 6.70 -2.23
CA ALA A 332 -6.61 6.17 -2.31
C ALA A 332 -7.40 6.99 -3.32
N MET A 333 -7.79 6.36 -4.40
CA MET A 333 -8.52 7.01 -5.50
C MET A 333 -9.90 6.39 -5.62
N THR A 334 -10.96 7.12 -5.28
CA THR A 334 -12.34 6.66 -5.50
C THR A 334 -12.77 7.06 -6.89
N VAL A 335 -12.91 6.06 -7.79
CA VAL A 335 -13.05 6.28 -9.22
C VAL A 335 -14.34 5.62 -9.75
N PRO A 336 -15.21 6.37 -10.43
CA PRO A 336 -16.43 5.81 -11.06
C PRO A 336 -16.09 4.94 -12.28
N LYS A 337 -16.92 3.94 -12.52
CA LYS A 337 -16.89 3.07 -13.70
C LYS A 337 -17.84 3.54 -14.80
N ALA A 338 -18.89 4.26 -14.47
CA ALA A 338 -19.84 4.76 -15.44
C ALA A 338 -19.19 5.72 -16.45
N LYS A 339 -19.74 5.78 -17.65
CA LYS A 339 -19.36 6.80 -18.62
C LYS A 339 -19.86 8.16 -18.14
N LEU A 340 -18.94 9.07 -17.93
CA LEU A 340 -19.23 10.43 -17.47
C LEU A 340 -18.63 11.43 -18.45
N PRO A 341 -19.28 12.60 -18.67
CA PRO A 341 -18.71 13.66 -19.47
C PRO A 341 -17.44 14.22 -18.80
N ALA A 342 -16.41 14.50 -19.59
CA ALA A 342 -15.27 15.26 -19.12
C ALA A 342 -15.72 16.71 -18.80
N VAL A 343 -15.57 17.10 -17.55
CA VAL A 343 -15.91 18.45 -17.06
C VAL A 343 -14.70 19.39 -17.21
N PHE A 344 -13.52 18.88 -16.98
CA PHE A 344 -12.27 19.62 -17.02
C PHE A 344 -11.45 19.25 -18.26
N ASP A 345 -10.83 20.24 -18.90
CA ASP A 345 -9.78 19.98 -19.87
C ASP A 345 -8.47 19.53 -19.18
N GLY A 346 -7.44 19.17 -19.94
CA GLY A 346 -6.17 18.69 -19.37
C GLY A 346 -5.48 19.72 -18.47
N ARG A 347 -5.57 21.03 -18.77
CA ARG A 347 -4.97 22.09 -17.93
C ARG A 347 -5.74 22.22 -16.63
N GLN A 348 -7.06 22.26 -16.70
CA GLN A 348 -7.93 22.34 -15.52
C GLN A 348 -7.79 21.10 -14.63
N ALA A 349 -7.66 19.91 -15.20
CA ALA A 349 -7.41 18.67 -14.46
C ALA A 349 -6.08 18.72 -13.70
N VAL A 350 -5.01 19.21 -14.31
CA VAL A 350 -3.71 19.42 -13.66
C VAL A 350 -3.79 20.52 -12.59
N GLN A 351 -4.53 21.60 -12.85
CA GLN A 351 -4.76 22.64 -11.86
C GLN A 351 -5.52 22.11 -10.65
N LEU A 352 -6.62 21.39 -10.87
CA LEU A 352 -7.43 20.74 -9.82
C LEU A 352 -6.56 19.81 -8.94
N LEU A 353 -5.70 19.03 -9.57
CA LEU A 353 -4.76 18.17 -8.85
C LEU A 353 -3.75 18.96 -8.01
N ARG A 354 -3.17 20.02 -8.58
CA ARG A 354 -2.20 20.87 -7.89
C ARG A 354 -2.83 21.57 -6.69
N ASP A 355 -4.02 22.12 -6.86
CA ASP A 355 -4.66 22.98 -5.86
C ASP A 355 -5.57 22.18 -4.91
N GLY A 356 -5.95 20.94 -5.28
CA GLY A 356 -6.84 20.05 -4.52
C GLY A 356 -8.32 20.40 -4.64
N ALA A 357 -8.64 21.56 -5.22
CA ALA A 357 -9.99 22.04 -5.50
C ALA A 357 -9.97 23.03 -6.68
N ILE A 358 -11.12 23.20 -7.31
CA ILE A 358 -11.32 24.21 -8.35
C ILE A 358 -12.74 24.81 -8.23
N ALA A 359 -12.83 26.13 -8.39
CA ALA A 359 -14.12 26.80 -8.48
C ALA A 359 -14.61 26.84 -9.93
N LEU A 360 -15.88 26.56 -10.13
CA LEU A 360 -16.61 26.64 -11.40
C LEU A 360 -17.62 27.80 -11.29
N GLY A 361 -17.46 28.80 -12.12
CA GLY A 361 -18.24 30.05 -12.07
C GLY A 361 -17.76 30.98 -10.96
N GLU A 362 -18.49 32.10 -10.79
CA GLU A 362 -18.24 33.07 -9.75
C GLU A 362 -18.95 32.72 -8.45
N ALA A 363 -18.50 33.27 -7.33
CA ALA A 363 -19.21 33.10 -6.06
C ALA A 363 -20.58 33.80 -6.15
N GLY A 364 -21.62 33.12 -5.67
CA GLY A 364 -22.99 33.60 -5.69
C GLY A 364 -23.62 33.62 -4.30
N ASP A 365 -24.94 33.80 -4.27
CA ASP A 365 -25.75 33.75 -3.04
C ASP A 365 -25.68 32.38 -2.37
N VAL A 366 -25.46 31.31 -3.16
CA VAL A 366 -25.32 29.91 -2.69
C VAL A 366 -24.01 29.36 -3.18
N GLN A 367 -23.21 28.79 -2.25
CA GLN A 367 -22.00 28.07 -2.59
C GLN A 367 -22.26 26.56 -2.47
N LEU A 368 -22.15 25.87 -3.59
CA LEU A 368 -22.27 24.40 -3.67
C LEU A 368 -20.87 23.76 -3.63
N ILE A 369 -20.70 22.73 -2.82
CA ILE A 369 -19.42 22.01 -2.69
C ILE A 369 -19.66 20.56 -3.10
N ALA A 370 -18.84 20.08 -4.03
CA ALA A 370 -18.89 18.74 -4.56
C ALA A 370 -17.60 17.97 -4.30
N VAL A 371 -17.70 16.71 -3.86
CA VAL A 371 -16.60 15.77 -3.74
C VAL A 371 -16.83 14.60 -4.70
N GLY A 372 -15.99 14.48 -5.72
CA GLY A 372 -16.11 13.44 -6.73
C GLY A 372 -17.19 13.68 -7.79
N ALA A 373 -17.32 12.71 -8.68
CA ALA A 373 -18.04 12.86 -9.95
C ALA A 373 -19.54 13.08 -9.81
N TYR A 374 -20.20 12.28 -8.97
CA TYR A 374 -21.67 12.30 -8.87
C TYR A 374 -22.18 13.55 -8.15
N GLN A 375 -21.49 13.94 -7.07
CA GLN A 375 -21.84 15.19 -6.38
C GLN A 375 -21.59 16.40 -7.27
N LEU A 376 -20.50 16.40 -8.05
CA LEU A 376 -20.23 17.51 -8.99
C LEU A 376 -21.38 17.63 -10.02
N ARG A 377 -21.83 16.52 -10.60
CA ARG A 377 -22.96 16.55 -11.55
C ARG A 377 -24.23 17.10 -10.90
N VAL A 378 -24.57 16.62 -9.71
CA VAL A 378 -25.75 17.11 -8.98
C VAL A 378 -25.61 18.61 -8.66
N CYS A 379 -24.44 19.06 -8.23
CA CYS A 379 -24.20 20.48 -7.95
C CYS A 379 -24.36 21.36 -9.21
N LEU A 380 -23.90 20.90 -10.36
CA LEU A 380 -24.09 21.62 -11.63
C LEU A 380 -25.57 21.70 -12.03
N GLU A 381 -26.31 20.59 -11.93
CA GLU A 381 -27.77 20.57 -12.17
C GLU A 381 -28.53 21.50 -11.20
N VAL A 382 -28.14 21.51 -9.92
CA VAL A 382 -28.72 22.41 -8.91
C VAL A 382 -28.38 23.87 -9.20
N ALA A 383 -27.15 24.17 -9.64
CA ALA A 383 -26.76 25.53 -10.00
C ALA A 383 -27.62 26.09 -11.16
N GLU A 384 -27.90 25.26 -12.18
CA GLU A 384 -28.81 25.64 -13.27
C GLU A 384 -30.24 25.88 -12.76
N ALA A 385 -30.74 25.01 -11.88
CA ALA A 385 -32.10 25.18 -11.31
C ALA A 385 -32.19 26.43 -10.40
N LEU A 386 -31.15 26.80 -9.69
CA LEU A 386 -31.09 28.05 -8.91
C LEU A 386 -31.08 29.28 -9.82
N ALA A 387 -30.28 29.24 -10.89
CA ALA A 387 -30.24 30.35 -11.88
C ALA A 387 -31.62 30.58 -12.52
N GLN A 388 -32.37 29.54 -12.85
CA GLN A 388 -33.77 29.64 -13.36
C GLN A 388 -34.72 30.31 -12.35
N ARG A 389 -34.38 30.32 -11.06
CA ARG A 389 -35.13 30.97 -9.97
C ARG A 389 -34.57 32.33 -9.59
N GLY A 390 -33.61 32.86 -10.36
CA GLY A 390 -33.00 34.15 -10.12
C GLY A 390 -31.97 34.19 -8.96
N LEU A 391 -31.50 33.02 -8.49
CA LEU A 391 -30.47 32.90 -7.47
C LEU A 391 -29.12 32.61 -8.12
N SER A 392 -28.10 33.36 -7.74
CA SER A 392 -26.72 33.11 -8.17
C SER A 392 -26.08 31.99 -7.33
N SER A 393 -25.31 31.13 -7.97
CA SER A 393 -24.58 30.05 -7.26
C SER A 393 -23.21 29.81 -7.86
N GLY A 394 -22.22 29.57 -6.97
CA GLY A 394 -20.93 29.04 -7.34
C GLY A 394 -20.83 27.54 -7.02
N VAL A 395 -19.99 26.82 -7.76
CA VAL A 395 -19.71 25.41 -7.50
C VAL A 395 -18.21 25.24 -7.24
N VAL A 396 -17.85 24.59 -6.13
CA VAL A 396 -16.47 24.19 -5.84
C VAL A 396 -16.35 22.69 -5.91
N CYS A 397 -15.49 22.20 -6.79
CA CYS A 397 -15.14 20.79 -6.86
C CYS A 397 -13.89 20.51 -6.00
N LEU A 398 -14.03 19.66 -4.99
CA LEU A 398 -12.93 19.20 -4.17
C LEU A 398 -12.43 17.85 -4.72
N LEU A 399 -11.16 17.82 -5.12
CA LEU A 399 -10.48 16.58 -5.51
C LEU A 399 -9.90 15.87 -4.28
N GLU A 400 -9.26 16.64 -3.38
CA GLU A 400 -8.54 16.12 -2.23
C GLU A 400 -9.01 16.81 -0.94
N PRO A 401 -10.13 16.39 -0.36
CA PRO A 401 -10.74 17.05 0.81
C PRO A 401 -9.82 17.12 2.02
N GLY A 402 -8.92 16.16 2.17
CA GLY A 402 -7.96 16.10 3.28
C GLY A 402 -7.04 17.32 3.38
N ARG A 403 -6.82 18.08 2.29
CA ARG A 403 -6.01 19.30 2.30
C ARG A 403 -6.69 20.48 3.00
N PHE A 404 -8.01 20.46 3.11
CA PHE A 404 -8.81 21.57 3.60
C PHE A 404 -9.27 21.40 5.05
N ARG A 405 -8.77 20.39 5.72
CA ARG A 405 -9.03 20.16 7.14
C ARG A 405 -7.82 20.56 8.00
N SER A 406 -8.07 20.81 9.27
CA SER A 406 -6.99 21.02 10.23
C SER A 406 -6.13 19.76 10.36
N PRO A 407 -4.79 19.87 10.44
CA PRO A 407 -3.93 18.74 10.74
C PRO A 407 -4.35 18.07 12.06
N ARG A 408 -4.24 16.75 12.13
CA ARG A 408 -4.50 16.01 13.38
C ARG A 408 -3.43 16.26 14.43
N ASP A 409 -2.18 16.34 13.98
CA ASP A 409 -1.02 16.66 14.79
C ASP A 409 -0.47 18.01 14.35
N PRO A 410 -0.10 18.89 15.31
CA PRO A 410 0.47 20.21 15.00
C PRO A 410 1.84 20.11 14.30
#